data_10dcf72811d32d25f4d319ca975d075d
#
_entry.id   10dcf72811d32d25f4d319ca975d075d
#
_cell.length_a   1.000
_cell.length_b   1.000
_cell.length_c   1.000
_cell.angle_alpha   90.00
_cell.angle_beta   90.00
_cell.angle_gamma   90.00
#
_symmetry.space_group_name_H-M   'P 1'
#
loop_
_entity.id
_entity.type
_entity.pdbx_description
1 polymer ?
#
loop_
_entity_poly.entity_id
_entity_poly.type
_entity_poly.pdbx_seq_one_letter_code
_entity_poly.pdbx_strand_id
1 'polypeptide(L)'
;VVPIYITTDGQWWRGKAIEGEVQDVKQLVFDNGLPALTSIANREGNKEERIDVIFPLLHGPNGEDGTVQGLLELAAIPYVGCGVLASACSMDKFYTKIVVDSIGVRQAKFVGVRRHELTHMDEVVARVEAGVPYPVFVKPSKAGSSQGVSKAENREELIDALNLAAKHDSKILVEETIVGREIECGVLGMNEPKASG
;
A
#
# COMPACT_ATOMS: atom_id res chain seq x y z
N VAL A 1 -21.16 5.43 14.40
CA VAL A 1 -19.88 4.86 13.94
C VAL A 1 -19.37 3.90 15.01
N VAL A 2 -18.91 2.72 14.60
CA VAL A 2 -18.24 1.76 15.49
C VAL A 2 -16.76 1.77 15.14
N PRO A 3 -15.88 2.27 16.01
CA PRO A 3 -14.46 2.23 15.77
C PRO A 3 -13.91 0.81 15.93
N ILE A 4 -13.01 0.41 15.03
CA ILE A 4 -12.26 -0.85 15.11
C ILE A 4 -10.79 -0.51 15.08
N TYR A 5 -10.06 -0.94 16.09
CA TYR A 5 -8.62 -0.79 16.19
C TYR A 5 -7.93 -2.12 15.85
N ILE A 6 -6.95 -2.04 14.96
CA ILE A 6 -6.11 -3.19 14.61
C ILE A 6 -4.71 -2.92 15.17
N THR A 7 -4.23 -3.80 16.03
CA THR A 7 -2.89 -3.71 16.62
C THR A 7 -1.81 -4.09 15.61
N THR A 8 -0.56 -3.75 15.91
CA THR A 8 0.58 -4.10 15.05
C THR A 8 0.85 -5.60 14.94
N ASP A 9 0.37 -6.38 15.92
CA ASP A 9 0.40 -7.85 15.93
C ASP A 9 -0.86 -8.48 15.30
N GLY A 10 -1.74 -7.64 14.72
CA GLY A 10 -2.90 -8.09 13.94
C GLY A 10 -4.15 -8.45 14.75
N GLN A 11 -4.23 -8.04 16.02
CA GLN A 11 -5.45 -8.21 16.82
C GLN A 11 -6.46 -7.11 16.53
N TRP A 12 -7.74 -7.47 16.47
CA TRP A 12 -8.83 -6.56 16.16
C TRP A 12 -9.67 -6.31 17.41
N TRP A 13 -9.86 -5.04 17.74
CA TRP A 13 -10.58 -4.59 18.93
C TRP A 13 -11.76 -3.72 18.51
N ARG A 14 -12.96 -4.09 18.93
CA ARG A 14 -14.17 -3.30 18.68
C ARG A 14 -14.36 -2.28 19.79
N GLY A 15 -14.55 -1.01 19.42
CA GLY A 15 -14.89 0.06 20.34
C GLY A 15 -16.41 0.23 20.52
N LYS A 16 -16.78 1.07 21.47
CA LYS A 16 -18.18 1.48 21.69
C LYS A 16 -18.66 2.33 20.51
N ALA A 17 -19.93 2.15 20.14
CA ALA A 17 -20.55 2.97 19.11
C ALA A 17 -20.54 4.46 19.52
N ILE A 18 -20.22 5.32 18.55
CA ILE A 18 -20.17 6.77 18.73
C ILE A 18 -21.23 7.40 17.83
N GLU A 19 -22.06 8.25 18.41
CA GLU A 19 -23.01 9.09 17.70
C GLU A 19 -22.44 10.52 17.61
N GLY A 20 -22.45 11.11 16.41
CA GLY A 20 -21.91 12.43 16.15
C GLY A 20 -20.40 12.47 15.79
N GLU A 21 -19.81 13.65 15.90
CA GLU A 21 -18.40 13.86 15.58
C GLU A 21 -17.48 13.44 16.73
N VAL A 22 -16.37 12.81 16.39
CA VAL A 22 -15.29 12.50 17.33
C VAL A 22 -14.41 13.74 17.47
N GLN A 23 -14.44 14.37 18.64
CA GLN A 23 -13.66 15.59 18.93
C GLN A 23 -12.25 15.28 19.47
N ASP A 24 -12.11 14.13 20.15
CA ASP A 24 -10.85 13.71 20.76
C ASP A 24 -10.70 12.18 20.62
N VAL A 25 -9.50 11.72 20.29
CA VAL A 25 -9.17 10.28 20.24
C VAL A 25 -9.47 9.53 21.55
N LYS A 26 -9.47 10.21 22.69
CA LYS A 26 -9.84 9.65 24.00
C LYS A 26 -11.29 9.22 24.09
N GLN A 27 -12.16 9.65 23.18
CA GLN A 27 -13.54 9.20 23.08
C GLN A 27 -13.64 7.78 22.48
N LEU A 28 -12.57 7.28 21.87
CA LEU A 28 -12.48 5.93 21.32
C LEU A 28 -12.17 4.94 22.43
N VAL A 29 -13.20 4.33 22.99
CA VAL A 29 -13.08 3.31 24.04
C VAL A 29 -13.17 1.93 23.41
N PHE A 30 -12.11 1.13 23.58
CA PHE A 30 -12.04 -0.24 23.10
C PHE A 30 -12.18 -1.20 24.29
N ASP A 31 -13.15 -2.11 24.21
CA ASP A 31 -13.34 -3.14 25.25
C ASP A 31 -12.40 -4.33 24.97
N ASN A 32 -11.61 -4.69 25.99
CA ASN A 32 -10.65 -5.79 25.96
C ASN A 32 -11.37 -7.14 25.90
N GLY A 33 -11.75 -7.63 24.74
CA GLY A 33 -12.18 -9.02 24.70
C GLY A 33 -13.17 -9.49 23.64
N LEU A 34 -13.59 -8.66 22.71
CA LEU A 34 -14.39 -9.16 21.59
C LEU A 34 -13.51 -9.31 20.35
N PRO A 35 -13.30 -10.54 19.84
CA PRO A 35 -12.67 -10.74 18.56
C PRO A 35 -13.51 -10.05 17.48
N ALA A 36 -13.09 -8.86 17.05
CA ALA A 36 -13.84 -8.06 16.08
C ALA A 36 -14.11 -8.81 14.77
N LEU A 37 -13.21 -9.71 14.37
CA LEU A 37 -13.37 -10.54 13.18
C LEU A 37 -14.63 -11.43 13.26
N THR A 38 -14.94 -12.02 14.41
CA THR A 38 -16.17 -12.82 14.58
C THR A 38 -17.42 -11.96 14.58
N SER A 39 -17.37 -10.75 15.15
CA SER A 39 -18.50 -9.83 15.15
C SER A 39 -18.74 -9.17 13.78
N ILE A 40 -17.69 -8.97 12.98
CA ILE A 40 -17.80 -8.46 11.62
C ILE A 40 -18.47 -9.50 10.70
N ALA A 41 -18.14 -10.78 10.85
CA ALA A 41 -18.70 -11.87 10.05
C ALA A 41 -20.10 -12.33 10.50
N ASN A 42 -20.53 -11.97 11.71
CA ASN A 42 -21.78 -12.45 12.28
C ASN A 42 -23.01 -11.67 11.78
N ARG A 43 -23.67 -12.23 10.76
CA ARG A 43 -24.92 -11.68 10.20
C ARG A 43 -26.19 -11.99 11.01
N GLU A 44 -26.10 -12.90 12.00
CA GLU A 44 -27.23 -13.36 12.80
C GLU A 44 -27.38 -12.63 14.14
N GLY A 45 -26.47 -11.70 14.46
CA GLY A 45 -26.54 -10.86 15.65
C GLY A 45 -27.69 -9.84 15.63
N ASN A 46 -27.98 -9.22 16.77
CA ASN A 46 -28.95 -8.14 16.90
C ASN A 46 -28.63 -7.01 15.89
N LYS A 47 -29.66 -6.32 15.38
CA LYS A 47 -29.50 -5.21 14.43
C LYS A 47 -28.50 -4.16 14.88
N GLU A 48 -28.34 -3.95 16.18
CA GLU A 48 -27.41 -2.99 16.79
C GLU A 48 -25.93 -3.42 16.70
N GLU A 49 -25.67 -4.70 16.43
CA GLU A 49 -24.31 -5.24 16.30
C GLU A 49 -23.83 -5.39 14.85
N ARG A 50 -24.74 -5.21 13.91
CA ARG A 50 -24.45 -5.41 12.49
C ARG A 50 -23.63 -4.25 11.92
N ILE A 51 -22.57 -4.59 11.21
CA ILE A 51 -21.78 -3.64 10.41
C ILE A 51 -22.37 -3.61 8.99
N ASP A 52 -22.86 -2.46 8.56
CA ASP A 52 -23.44 -2.28 7.23
C ASP A 52 -22.40 -1.90 6.19
N VAL A 53 -21.39 -1.12 6.57
CA VAL A 53 -20.31 -0.67 5.71
C VAL A 53 -19.03 -0.41 6.52
N ILE A 54 -17.89 -0.70 5.97
CA ILE A 54 -16.59 -0.44 6.59
C ILE A 54 -15.86 0.68 5.84
N PHE A 55 -15.29 1.59 6.60
CA PHE A 55 -14.39 2.63 6.10
C PHE A 55 -12.96 2.33 6.59
N PRO A 56 -12.12 1.66 5.77
CA PRO A 56 -10.74 1.37 6.16
C PRO A 56 -9.91 2.65 6.21
N LEU A 57 -9.32 2.94 7.37
CA LEU A 57 -8.34 4.02 7.58
C LEU A 57 -7.00 3.37 7.92
N LEU A 58 -6.50 2.57 7.01
CA LEU A 58 -5.29 1.77 7.18
C LEU A 58 -4.24 2.22 6.17
N HIS A 59 -2.97 2.12 6.54
CA HIS A 59 -1.83 2.46 5.69
C HIS A 59 -0.87 1.27 5.56
N GLY A 60 -0.20 1.18 4.40
CA GLY A 60 0.84 0.21 4.15
C GLY A 60 0.35 -1.23 3.97
N PRO A 61 1.25 -2.20 4.26
CA PRO A 61 0.95 -3.63 4.12
C PRO A 61 -0.28 -4.06 4.92
N ASN A 62 -1.05 -4.98 4.34
CA ASN A 62 -2.35 -5.49 4.82
C ASN A 62 -3.50 -4.47 4.76
N GLY A 63 -3.23 -3.17 4.79
CA GLY A 63 -4.26 -2.12 4.71
C GLY A 63 -4.56 -1.66 3.29
N GLU A 64 -3.52 -1.49 2.47
CA GLU A 64 -3.61 -0.90 1.13
C GLU A 64 -3.28 -1.89 -0.01
N ASP A 65 -2.89 -3.12 0.30
CA ASP A 65 -2.40 -4.13 -0.65
C ASP A 65 -3.43 -5.16 -1.11
N GLY A 66 -4.71 -4.95 -0.78
CA GLY A 66 -5.80 -5.87 -1.14
C GLY A 66 -6.11 -6.92 -0.06
N THR A 67 -5.29 -7.04 0.98
CA THR A 67 -5.46 -8.08 2.01
C THR A 67 -6.71 -7.85 2.84
N VAL A 68 -6.89 -6.66 3.43
CA VAL A 68 -8.11 -6.34 4.19
C VAL A 68 -9.33 -6.28 3.27
N GLN A 69 -9.18 -5.81 2.05
CA GLN A 69 -10.25 -5.77 1.05
C GLN A 69 -10.75 -7.20 0.75
N GLY A 70 -9.83 -8.16 0.56
CA GLY A 70 -10.18 -9.56 0.34
C GLY A 70 -10.90 -10.19 1.54
N LEU A 71 -10.50 -9.85 2.76
CA LEU A 71 -11.21 -10.26 3.97
C LEU A 71 -12.65 -9.75 3.99
N LEU A 72 -12.85 -8.47 3.64
CA LEU A 72 -14.17 -7.84 3.63
C LEU A 72 -15.07 -8.39 2.52
N GLU A 73 -14.51 -8.70 1.35
CA GLU A 73 -15.25 -9.37 0.27
C GLU A 73 -15.70 -10.78 0.67
N LEU A 74 -14.83 -11.57 1.29
CA LEU A 74 -15.19 -12.89 1.81
C LEU A 74 -16.27 -12.82 2.90
N ALA A 75 -16.22 -11.79 3.74
CA ALA A 75 -17.26 -11.50 4.73
C ALA A 75 -18.55 -10.92 4.12
N ALA A 76 -18.53 -10.60 2.83
CA ALA A 76 -19.62 -9.93 2.09
C ALA A 76 -20.09 -8.62 2.76
N ILE A 77 -19.14 -7.83 3.27
CA ILE A 77 -19.40 -6.52 3.88
C ILE A 77 -18.94 -5.44 2.90
N PRO A 78 -19.80 -4.50 2.52
CA PRO A 78 -19.44 -3.35 1.72
C PRO A 78 -18.36 -2.51 2.43
N TYR A 79 -17.43 -1.94 1.66
CA TYR A 79 -16.40 -1.07 2.20
C TYR A 79 -16.11 0.10 1.26
N VAL A 80 -15.56 1.17 1.83
CA VAL A 80 -15.12 2.35 1.08
C VAL A 80 -13.68 2.15 0.63
N GLY A 81 -13.39 2.45 -0.63
CA GLY A 81 -12.05 2.37 -1.21
C GLY A 81 -11.96 1.47 -2.42
N CYS A 82 -10.74 1.22 -2.85
CA CYS A 82 -10.46 0.38 -4.02
C CYS A 82 -10.69 -1.10 -3.69
N GLY A 83 -11.10 -1.88 -4.70
CA GLY A 83 -11.23 -3.34 -4.59
C GLY A 83 -9.87 -4.05 -4.51
N VAL A 84 -9.91 -5.37 -4.30
CA VAL A 84 -8.72 -6.22 -4.09
C VAL A 84 -7.67 -6.04 -5.17
N LEU A 85 -8.05 -6.17 -6.45
CA LEU A 85 -7.11 -6.09 -7.57
C LEU A 85 -6.46 -4.71 -7.67
N ALA A 86 -7.27 -3.65 -7.58
CA ALA A 86 -6.78 -2.28 -7.68
C ALA A 86 -5.82 -1.96 -6.53
N SER A 87 -6.18 -2.31 -5.29
CA SER A 87 -5.33 -2.13 -4.11
C SER A 87 -4.00 -2.88 -4.26
N ALA A 88 -4.04 -4.17 -4.60
CA ALA A 88 -2.85 -4.99 -4.76
C ALA A 88 -1.92 -4.48 -5.86
N CYS A 89 -2.50 -4.09 -7.00
CA CYS A 89 -1.74 -3.58 -8.15
C CYS A 89 -1.13 -2.20 -7.84
N SER A 90 -1.90 -1.30 -7.23
CA SER A 90 -1.44 0.07 -6.92
C SER A 90 -0.40 0.10 -5.80
N MET A 91 -0.46 -0.81 -4.85
CA MET A 91 0.56 -0.93 -3.80
C MET A 91 1.91 -1.41 -4.35
N ASP A 92 1.89 -2.25 -5.38
CA ASP A 92 3.09 -2.79 -6.00
C ASP A 92 3.58 -1.89 -7.13
N LYS A 93 4.56 -1.03 -6.84
CA LYS A 93 5.11 -0.05 -7.79
C LYS A 93 5.54 -0.66 -9.12
N PHE A 94 6.08 -1.87 -9.10
CA PHE A 94 6.52 -2.55 -10.30
C PHE A 94 5.33 -2.91 -11.21
N TYR A 95 4.27 -3.47 -10.64
CA TYR A 95 3.07 -3.80 -11.43
C TYR A 95 2.28 -2.54 -11.81
N THR A 96 2.21 -1.53 -10.94
CA THR A 96 1.62 -0.23 -11.30
C THR A 96 2.29 0.33 -12.56
N LYS A 97 3.62 0.30 -12.62
CA LYS A 97 4.36 0.80 -13.79
C LYS A 97 4.08 0.01 -15.06
N ILE A 98 3.95 -1.30 -14.98
CA ILE A 98 3.58 -2.14 -16.13
C ILE A 98 2.18 -1.76 -16.65
N VAL A 99 1.22 -1.57 -15.75
CA VAL A 99 -0.14 -1.17 -16.12
C VAL A 99 -0.14 0.23 -16.74
N VAL A 100 0.54 1.19 -16.11
CA VAL A 100 0.65 2.57 -16.60
C VAL A 100 1.31 2.63 -17.98
N ASP A 101 2.35 1.82 -18.20
CA ASP A 101 3.03 1.71 -19.48
C ASP A 101 2.11 1.15 -20.58
N SER A 102 1.29 0.15 -20.24
CA SER A 102 0.36 -0.48 -21.18
C SER A 102 -0.71 0.46 -21.73
N ILE A 103 -1.02 1.54 -21.01
CA ILE A 103 -1.98 2.57 -21.44
C ILE A 103 -1.31 3.82 -22.01
N GLY A 104 0.03 3.79 -22.19
CA GLY A 104 0.81 4.85 -22.83
C GLY A 104 0.98 6.13 -22.01
N VAL A 105 0.76 6.10 -20.71
CA VAL A 105 1.03 7.24 -19.82
C VAL A 105 2.52 7.36 -19.56
N ARG A 106 3.06 8.57 -19.74
CA ARG A 106 4.49 8.83 -19.47
C ARG A 106 4.82 8.65 -18.00
N GLN A 107 5.92 7.97 -17.75
CA GLN A 107 6.43 7.73 -16.40
C GLN A 107 7.97 7.71 -16.41
N ALA A 108 8.61 7.72 -15.24
CA ALA A 108 10.05 7.51 -15.12
C ALA A 108 10.44 6.16 -15.70
N LYS A 109 11.52 6.12 -16.45
CA LYS A 109 12.15 4.86 -16.88
C LYS A 109 12.52 4.04 -15.67
N PHE A 110 12.41 2.73 -15.77
CA PHE A 110 12.68 1.86 -14.66
C PHE A 110 13.23 0.50 -15.05
N VAL A 111 13.92 -0.12 -14.10
CA VAL A 111 14.37 -1.51 -14.18
C VAL A 111 13.89 -2.24 -12.94
N GLY A 112 13.22 -3.37 -13.13
CA GLY A 112 12.83 -4.27 -12.05
C GLY A 112 13.96 -5.23 -11.70
N VAL A 113 14.16 -5.45 -10.39
CA VAL A 113 15.16 -6.38 -9.87
C VAL A 113 14.47 -7.28 -8.84
N ARG A 114 14.80 -8.57 -8.85
CA ARG A 114 14.35 -9.53 -7.85
C ARG A 114 15.46 -9.79 -6.82
N ARG A 115 15.12 -9.94 -5.55
CA ARG A 115 16.10 -10.20 -4.48
C ARG A 115 17.03 -11.36 -4.79
N HIS A 116 16.53 -12.45 -5.37
CA HIS A 116 17.35 -13.61 -5.70
C HIS A 116 18.37 -13.34 -6.81
N GLU A 117 18.15 -12.34 -7.67
CA GLU A 117 19.10 -11.95 -8.72
C GLU A 117 20.35 -11.27 -8.13
N LEU A 118 20.29 -10.74 -6.90
CA LEU A 118 21.42 -10.07 -6.26
C LEU A 118 22.60 -11.02 -5.98
N THR A 119 22.43 -12.33 -6.09
CA THR A 119 23.53 -13.29 -6.10
C THR A 119 24.45 -13.12 -7.31
N HIS A 120 23.95 -12.46 -8.36
CA HIS A 120 24.68 -12.08 -9.58
C HIS A 120 24.73 -10.57 -9.72
N MET A 121 25.21 -9.89 -8.69
CA MET A 121 25.16 -8.42 -8.56
C MET A 121 25.70 -7.67 -9.79
N ASP A 122 26.81 -8.12 -10.37
CA ASP A 122 27.41 -7.46 -11.52
C ASP A 122 26.49 -7.47 -12.75
N GLU A 123 25.75 -8.56 -12.97
CA GLU A 123 24.77 -8.67 -14.07
C GLU A 123 23.58 -7.74 -13.82
N VAL A 124 23.11 -7.66 -12.58
CA VAL A 124 22.02 -6.77 -12.18
C VAL A 124 22.41 -5.33 -12.39
N VAL A 125 23.60 -4.94 -11.90
CA VAL A 125 24.11 -3.56 -12.04
C VAL A 125 24.28 -3.20 -13.51
N ALA A 126 24.88 -4.07 -14.33
CA ALA A 126 25.03 -3.84 -15.78
C ALA A 126 23.68 -3.64 -16.49
N ARG A 127 22.65 -4.43 -16.10
CA ARG A 127 21.29 -4.29 -16.62
C ARG A 127 20.64 -2.97 -16.20
N VAL A 128 20.84 -2.54 -14.97
CA VAL A 128 20.33 -1.25 -14.47
C VAL A 128 20.99 -0.10 -15.23
N GLU A 129 22.33 -0.10 -15.33
CA GLU A 129 23.11 0.94 -16.02
C GLU A 129 22.78 1.04 -17.51
N ALA A 130 22.39 -0.07 -18.14
CA ALA A 130 21.92 -0.07 -19.53
C ALA A 130 20.49 0.50 -19.66
N GLY A 131 19.67 0.44 -18.62
CA GLY A 131 18.26 0.84 -18.66
C GLY A 131 17.98 2.26 -18.19
N VAL A 132 18.70 2.75 -17.20
CA VAL A 132 18.49 4.07 -16.57
C VAL A 132 19.80 4.77 -16.24
N PRO A 133 19.92 6.09 -16.52
CA PRO A 133 21.12 6.86 -16.19
C PRO A 133 21.14 7.25 -14.71
N TYR A 134 22.34 7.39 -14.14
CA TYR A 134 22.52 8.01 -12.84
C TYR A 134 22.18 9.52 -12.84
N PRO A 135 21.69 10.08 -11.74
CA PRO A 135 21.32 9.41 -10.49
C PRO A 135 20.01 8.62 -10.60
N VAL A 136 19.91 7.54 -9.84
CA VAL A 136 18.72 6.68 -9.80
C VAL A 136 18.12 6.63 -8.40
N PHE A 137 16.81 6.35 -8.31
CA PHE A 137 16.16 5.97 -7.08
C PHE A 137 15.92 4.47 -7.02
N VAL A 138 16.32 3.86 -5.92
CA VAL A 138 16.11 2.44 -5.64
C VAL A 138 15.04 2.31 -4.57
N LYS A 139 14.00 1.54 -4.85
CA LYS A 139 12.79 1.46 -3.99
C LYS A 139 12.35 0.01 -3.84
N PRO A 140 11.96 -0.45 -2.64
CA PRO A 140 11.17 -1.66 -2.51
C PRO A 140 9.82 -1.49 -3.22
N SER A 141 9.33 -2.54 -3.89
CA SER A 141 8.11 -2.42 -4.71
C SER A 141 6.85 -2.16 -3.88
N LYS A 142 6.71 -2.80 -2.71
CA LYS A 142 5.52 -2.74 -1.87
C LYS A 142 5.70 -1.98 -0.54
N ALA A 143 6.78 -1.23 -0.36
CA ALA A 143 6.96 -0.42 0.83
C ALA A 143 6.31 0.96 0.67
N GLY A 144 5.63 1.44 1.71
CA GLY A 144 5.13 2.80 1.85
C GLY A 144 6.10 3.70 2.63
N SER A 145 5.73 4.98 2.80
CA SER A 145 6.43 5.95 3.67
C SER A 145 7.95 6.00 3.48
N SER A 146 8.42 5.87 2.25
CA SER A 146 9.85 5.92 1.86
C SER A 146 10.76 4.90 2.57
N GLN A 147 10.21 3.84 3.18
CA GLN A 147 11.02 2.81 3.82
C GLN A 147 11.86 2.06 2.77
N GLY A 148 13.18 2.00 3.01
CA GLY A 148 14.12 1.32 2.13
C GLY A 148 14.35 2.02 0.78
N VAL A 149 13.92 3.27 0.62
CA VAL A 149 14.18 4.09 -0.56
C VAL A 149 15.54 4.76 -0.44
N SER A 150 16.35 4.69 -1.48
CA SER A 150 17.66 5.35 -1.56
C SER A 150 17.87 5.97 -2.92
N LYS A 151 18.61 7.07 -2.96
CA LYS A 151 19.19 7.64 -4.19
C LYS A 151 20.60 7.09 -4.35
N ALA A 152 20.97 6.74 -5.58
CA ALA A 152 22.31 6.32 -5.93
C ALA A 152 22.84 7.17 -7.08
N GLU A 153 24.05 7.71 -6.93
CA GLU A 153 24.68 8.58 -7.92
C GLU A 153 25.76 7.86 -8.73
N ASN A 154 26.12 6.66 -8.30
CA ASN A 154 27.14 5.83 -8.91
C ASN A 154 26.89 4.34 -8.62
N ARG A 155 27.76 3.49 -9.19
CA ARG A 155 27.69 2.03 -9.09
C ARG A 155 27.76 1.51 -7.65
N GLU A 156 28.65 2.05 -6.86
CA GLU A 156 28.86 1.62 -5.47
C GLU A 156 27.62 1.90 -4.63
N GLU A 157 27.08 3.10 -4.71
CA GLU A 157 25.84 3.48 -4.06
C GLU A 157 24.62 2.67 -4.56
N LEU A 158 24.60 2.31 -5.84
CA LEU A 158 23.55 1.45 -6.39
C LEU A 158 23.56 0.05 -5.75
N ILE A 159 24.73 -0.55 -5.55
CA ILE A 159 24.89 -1.85 -4.90
C ILE A 159 24.35 -1.78 -3.46
N ASP A 160 24.73 -0.75 -2.73
CA ASP A 160 24.28 -0.55 -1.34
C ASP A 160 22.75 -0.33 -1.28
N ALA A 161 22.20 0.49 -2.18
CA ALA A 161 20.78 0.76 -2.28
C ALA A 161 19.96 -0.50 -2.64
N LEU A 162 20.45 -1.34 -3.54
CA LEU A 162 19.84 -2.62 -3.89
C LEU A 162 19.79 -3.57 -2.68
N ASN A 163 20.92 -3.67 -1.95
CA ASN A 163 20.99 -4.47 -0.74
C ASN A 163 20.06 -3.97 0.37
N LEU A 164 19.93 -2.64 0.51
CA LEU A 164 19.00 -2.03 1.47
C LEU A 164 17.55 -2.33 1.09
N ALA A 165 17.16 -2.06 -0.14
CA ALA A 165 15.78 -2.29 -0.63
C ALA A 165 15.38 -3.77 -0.53
N ALA A 166 16.32 -4.69 -0.77
CA ALA A 166 16.11 -6.13 -0.65
C ALA A 166 15.74 -6.60 0.79
N LYS A 167 16.06 -5.83 1.82
CA LYS A 167 15.65 -6.13 3.19
C LYS A 167 14.15 -5.90 3.41
N HIS A 168 13.55 -5.03 2.62
CA HIS A 168 12.15 -4.62 2.77
C HIS A 168 11.19 -5.35 1.82
N ASP A 169 11.63 -5.72 0.61
CA ASP A 169 10.81 -6.46 -0.35
C ASP A 169 11.67 -7.44 -1.17
N SER A 170 11.03 -8.45 -1.72
CA SER A 170 11.62 -9.37 -2.70
C SER A 170 11.69 -8.78 -4.12
N LYS A 171 10.94 -7.71 -4.39
CA LYS A 171 10.94 -6.93 -5.62
C LYS A 171 11.48 -5.53 -5.37
N ILE A 172 12.39 -5.12 -6.21
CA ILE A 172 13.05 -3.82 -6.15
C ILE A 172 12.82 -3.11 -7.47
N LEU A 173 12.55 -1.83 -7.40
CA LEU A 173 12.41 -0.94 -8.53
C LEU A 173 13.57 0.04 -8.53
N VAL A 174 14.25 0.16 -9.67
CA VAL A 174 15.26 1.19 -9.89
C VAL A 174 14.72 2.14 -10.95
N GLU A 175 14.63 3.42 -10.63
CA GLU A 175 14.03 4.45 -11.48
C GLU A 175 15.01 5.57 -11.77
N GLU A 176 14.91 6.15 -12.97
CA GLU A 176 15.60 7.41 -13.27
C GLU A 176 15.10 8.53 -12.34
N THR A 177 15.98 9.45 -12.00
CA THR A 177 15.62 10.63 -11.22
C THR A 177 14.90 11.64 -12.10
N ILE A 178 13.69 12.03 -11.70
CA ILE A 178 12.95 13.14 -12.31
C ILE A 178 13.06 14.34 -11.39
N VAL A 179 13.50 15.46 -11.92
CA VAL A 179 13.52 16.76 -11.22
C VAL A 179 12.24 17.50 -11.56
N GLY A 180 11.43 17.78 -10.55
CA GLY A 180 10.14 18.44 -10.74
C GLY A 180 9.47 18.82 -9.43
N ARG A 181 8.27 19.38 -9.52
CA ARG A 181 7.40 19.57 -8.36
C ARG A 181 6.67 18.28 -8.06
N GLU A 182 6.59 17.93 -6.79
CA GLU A 182 5.70 16.86 -6.33
C GLU A 182 4.27 17.40 -6.25
N ILE A 183 3.36 16.70 -6.88
CA ILE A 183 1.94 17.05 -6.91
C ILE A 183 1.14 15.79 -6.59
N GLU A 184 0.20 15.91 -5.66
CA GLU A 184 -0.74 14.87 -5.34
C GLU A 184 -2.11 15.18 -5.97
N CYS A 185 -2.78 14.14 -6.42
CA CYS A 185 -4.12 14.22 -6.97
C CYS A 185 -5.00 13.15 -6.35
N GLY A 186 -5.98 13.56 -5.57
CA GLY A 186 -7.02 12.67 -5.07
C GLY A 186 -8.01 12.31 -6.19
N VAL A 187 -8.51 11.08 -6.19
CA VAL A 187 -9.54 10.64 -7.12
C VAL A 187 -10.69 10.00 -6.36
N LEU A 188 -11.91 10.47 -6.61
CA LEU A 188 -13.13 9.96 -6.00
C LEU A 188 -14.09 9.44 -7.07
N GLY A 189 -14.70 8.28 -6.81
CA GLY A 189 -15.68 7.64 -7.70
C GLY A 189 -15.13 6.42 -8.44
N MET A 190 -16.05 5.57 -8.91
CA MET A 190 -15.72 4.34 -9.65
C MET A 190 -16.03 4.47 -11.14
N ASN A 191 -17.31 4.65 -11.50
CA ASN A 191 -17.75 4.71 -12.89
C ASN A 191 -17.51 6.09 -13.52
N GLU A 192 -17.56 7.14 -12.71
CA GLU A 192 -17.30 8.52 -13.11
C GLU A 192 -16.26 9.13 -12.14
N PRO A 193 -14.98 8.77 -12.29
CA PRO A 193 -13.95 9.26 -11.38
C PRO A 193 -13.74 10.77 -11.53
N LYS A 194 -13.66 11.47 -10.41
CA LYS A 194 -13.38 12.90 -10.34
C LYS A 194 -12.06 13.13 -9.66
N ALA A 195 -11.17 13.82 -10.35
CA ALA A 195 -9.89 14.26 -9.79
C ALA A 195 -10.07 15.53 -8.93
N SER A 196 -9.25 15.64 -7.88
CA SER A 196 -9.10 16.91 -7.16
C SER A 196 -8.49 17.97 -8.07
N GLY A 197 -8.87 19.22 -7.85
CA GLY A 197 -8.30 20.37 -8.58
C GLY A 197 -6.90 20.71 -8.08
#